data_e7f9b84b148ff6a557ca58612670f1bb
#
_entry.id   e7f9b84b148ff6a557ca58612670f1bb
#
_cell.length_a   1.000
_cell.length_b   1.000
_cell.length_c   1.000
_cell.angle_alpha   90.00
_cell.angle_beta   90.00
_cell.angle_gamma   90.00
#
_symmetry.space_group_name_H-M   'P 1'
#
loop_
_entity.id
_entity.type
_entity.pdbx_description
1 polymer ?
#
loop_
_entity_poly.entity_id
_entity_poly.type
_entity_poly.pdbx_seq_one_letter_code
_entity_poly.pdbx_strand_id
1 'polypeptide(L)'
;MTKPLQVAHRGGAGLWPENTAEAFERAIDAGAEGIELDVHLSRDGVLVIHHDEDLKPQIARGADGNWVERPTPLIKELSLAELRTYDIGRLKPGSRYGARYPEQTPIDGARIPTLEDIYRLVKTRAKPDVRLYVELKTALIDLSLSASPEPLAEAVVALARSVGMAERTVLISFDWRALAHAKKIAPDIPNAFTTLPFHLIDPQDPSAANDVPGSEDSRLRKASAEGAPWVAGCDWRDHKGANFAERMLRAIASGPSDGWFAWHGDVTAETVALARSLGLEVSCWTVDETDEMRRLAALGVDAIITDRPDLLKAA
;
A
#
# COMPACT_ATOMS: atom_id res chain seq x y z
N MET A 1 15.64 1.98 -21.80
CA MET A 1 14.78 1.60 -20.67
C MET A 1 13.62 2.58 -20.65
N THR A 2 12.40 2.11 -20.42
CA THR A 2 11.22 2.97 -20.24
C THR A 2 11.33 3.70 -18.92
N LYS A 3 10.85 4.94 -18.85
CA LYS A 3 10.77 5.70 -17.60
C LYS A 3 9.76 5.00 -16.68
N PRO A 4 10.05 4.83 -15.35
CA PRO A 4 9.07 4.26 -14.42
C PRO A 4 7.84 5.15 -14.29
N LEU A 5 6.68 4.55 -14.06
CA LEU A 5 5.45 5.26 -13.74
C LEU A 5 5.61 6.03 -12.42
N GLN A 6 5.10 7.26 -12.39
CA GLN A 6 5.11 8.13 -11.23
C GLN A 6 3.80 7.95 -10.46
N VAL A 7 3.87 7.28 -9.30
CA VAL A 7 2.70 6.92 -8.51
C VAL A 7 2.66 7.73 -7.21
N ALA A 8 1.60 8.50 -7.01
CA ALA A 8 1.41 9.30 -5.79
C ALA A 8 0.91 8.39 -4.65
N HIS A 9 1.76 8.13 -3.66
CA HIS A 9 1.47 7.34 -2.47
C HIS A 9 0.43 8.05 -1.61
N ARG A 10 -0.73 7.41 -1.40
CA ARG A 10 -1.89 7.96 -0.69
C ARG A 10 -2.31 9.36 -1.19
N GLY A 11 -2.07 9.63 -2.48
CA GLY A 11 -2.32 10.93 -3.08
C GLY A 11 -1.19 11.96 -2.94
N GLY A 12 -0.01 11.56 -2.43
CA GLY A 12 1.14 12.45 -2.20
C GLY A 12 1.18 12.97 -0.76
N ALA A 13 1.31 12.04 0.21
CA ALA A 13 1.23 12.30 1.64
C ALA A 13 2.24 13.34 2.18
N GLY A 14 3.36 13.54 1.47
CA GLY A 14 4.33 14.59 1.80
C GLY A 14 3.84 16.02 1.54
N LEU A 15 2.82 16.18 0.69
CA LEU A 15 2.30 17.48 0.25
C LEU A 15 0.86 17.74 0.71
N TRP A 16 0.03 16.69 0.82
CA TRP A 16 -1.40 16.78 1.12
C TRP A 16 -1.83 15.68 2.09
N PRO A 17 -2.96 15.86 2.81
CA PRO A 17 -3.44 14.87 3.75
C PRO A 17 -3.70 13.51 3.08
N GLU A 18 -3.02 12.48 3.58
CA GLU A 18 -3.04 11.13 3.02
C GLU A 18 -4.46 10.57 2.88
N ASN A 19 -4.70 9.81 1.80
CA ASN A 19 -5.94 9.07 1.60
C ASN A 19 -7.22 9.94 1.62
N THR A 20 -7.13 11.20 1.20
CA THR A 20 -8.26 12.11 1.03
C THR A 20 -8.61 12.32 -0.44
N ALA A 21 -9.88 12.57 -0.74
CA ALA A 21 -10.32 12.86 -2.10
C ALA A 21 -9.57 14.07 -2.67
N GLU A 22 -9.34 15.08 -1.83
CA GLU A 22 -8.63 16.31 -2.19
C GLU A 22 -7.16 16.05 -2.53
N ALA A 23 -6.48 15.14 -1.81
CA ALA A 23 -5.11 14.74 -2.14
C ALA A 23 -5.04 14.04 -3.49
N PHE A 24 -5.96 13.12 -3.76
CA PHE A 24 -6.03 12.42 -5.05
C PHE A 24 -6.32 13.38 -6.21
N GLU A 25 -7.22 14.33 -6.01
CA GLU A 25 -7.50 15.36 -7.01
C GLU A 25 -6.26 16.19 -7.33
N ARG A 26 -5.52 16.62 -6.30
CA ARG A 26 -4.28 17.38 -6.45
C ARG A 26 -3.16 16.56 -7.10
N ALA A 27 -3.06 15.28 -6.79
CA ALA A 27 -2.12 14.38 -7.45
C ALA A 27 -2.40 14.26 -8.96
N ILE A 28 -3.68 14.15 -9.36
CA ILE A 28 -4.11 14.15 -10.77
C ILE A 28 -3.72 15.48 -11.43
N ASP A 29 -4.04 16.61 -10.80
CA ASP A 29 -3.74 17.94 -11.34
C ASP A 29 -2.21 18.18 -11.42
N ALA A 30 -1.42 17.60 -10.52
CA ALA A 30 0.04 17.59 -10.58
C ALA A 30 0.58 16.67 -11.70
N GLY A 31 -0.27 15.85 -12.33
CA GLY A 31 0.08 14.97 -13.45
C GLY A 31 0.70 13.66 -13.03
N ALA A 32 0.32 13.11 -11.88
CA ALA A 32 0.66 11.73 -11.49
C ALA A 32 0.16 10.73 -12.54
N GLU A 33 1.00 9.74 -12.85
CA GLU A 33 0.70 8.67 -13.81
C GLU A 33 0.02 7.47 -13.14
N GLY A 34 0.07 7.44 -11.81
CA GLY A 34 -0.65 6.49 -10.96
C GLY A 34 -0.96 7.10 -9.60
N ILE A 35 -1.90 6.49 -8.93
CA ILE A 35 -2.32 6.82 -7.56
C ILE A 35 -2.31 5.52 -6.77
N GLU A 36 -1.68 5.55 -5.62
CA GLU A 36 -1.76 4.47 -4.66
C GLU A 36 -2.69 4.87 -3.52
N LEU A 37 -3.45 3.92 -2.97
CA LEU A 37 -4.42 4.12 -1.91
C LEU A 37 -4.70 2.83 -1.13
N ASP A 38 -5.09 2.99 0.15
CA ASP A 38 -5.31 1.93 1.12
C ASP A 38 -6.80 1.66 1.36
N VAL A 39 -7.27 0.43 1.20
CA VAL A 39 -8.71 0.10 1.28
C VAL A 39 -9.01 -0.86 2.42
N HIS A 40 -9.99 -0.49 3.23
CA HIS A 40 -10.63 -1.33 4.25
C HIS A 40 -12.12 -1.54 3.95
N LEU A 41 -12.69 -2.56 4.60
CA LEU A 41 -14.12 -2.80 4.61
C LEU A 41 -14.72 -2.28 5.93
N SER A 42 -15.68 -1.34 5.84
CA SER A 42 -16.42 -0.83 7.00
C SER A 42 -17.41 -1.86 7.56
N ARG A 43 -17.99 -1.57 8.73
CA ARG A 43 -19.02 -2.44 9.37
C ARG A 43 -20.22 -2.69 8.47
N ASP A 44 -20.63 -1.72 7.69
CA ASP A 44 -21.77 -1.80 6.76
C ASP A 44 -21.36 -2.24 5.34
N GLY A 45 -20.15 -2.79 5.18
CA GLY A 45 -19.69 -3.41 3.93
C GLY A 45 -19.27 -2.42 2.84
N VAL A 46 -19.00 -1.17 3.20
CA VAL A 46 -18.52 -0.16 2.26
C VAL A 46 -16.99 -0.17 2.20
N LEU A 47 -16.42 -0.10 0.99
CA LEU A 47 -14.99 0.06 0.79
C LEU A 47 -14.59 1.50 1.07
N VAL A 48 -13.83 1.71 2.15
CA VAL A 48 -13.38 3.02 2.63
C VAL A 48 -11.86 3.13 2.55
N ILE A 49 -11.36 4.35 2.39
CA ILE A 49 -9.93 4.59 2.18
C ILE A 49 -9.29 5.13 3.46
N HIS A 50 -8.42 4.34 4.05
CA HIS A 50 -7.64 4.67 5.25
C HIS A 50 -6.46 3.71 5.37
N HIS A 51 -5.33 4.13 5.97
CA HIS A 51 -4.14 3.26 6.03
C HIS A 51 -4.19 2.26 7.19
N ASP A 52 -4.36 2.74 8.44
CA ASP A 52 -4.29 1.91 9.64
C ASP A 52 -5.61 1.16 9.85
N GLU A 53 -5.58 0.07 10.58
CA GLU A 53 -6.79 -0.68 10.96
C GLU A 53 -7.69 0.11 11.89
N ASP A 54 -7.15 1.11 12.61
CA ASP A 54 -7.85 2.01 13.51
C ASP A 54 -7.71 3.48 13.07
N LEU A 55 -8.51 4.36 13.67
CA LEU A 55 -8.38 5.80 13.43
C LEU A 55 -7.08 6.32 14.05
N LYS A 56 -6.15 6.76 13.21
CA LYS A 56 -4.84 7.23 13.64
C LYS A 56 -4.91 8.55 14.41
N PRO A 57 -4.49 8.61 15.70
CA PRO A 57 -4.55 9.83 16.51
C PRO A 57 -3.77 11.02 15.95
N GLN A 58 -2.83 10.78 15.06
CA GLN A 58 -1.99 11.81 14.45
C GLN A 58 -2.64 12.49 13.25
N ILE A 59 -3.72 11.92 12.70
CA ILE A 59 -4.41 12.48 11.52
C ILE A 59 -5.92 12.64 11.70
N ALA A 60 -6.55 12.00 12.70
CA ALA A 60 -8.00 12.02 12.88
C ALA A 60 -8.46 12.95 14.01
N ARG A 61 -9.46 13.78 13.72
CA ARG A 61 -10.16 14.61 14.68
C ARG A 61 -11.65 14.24 14.70
N GLY A 62 -12.23 14.19 15.89
CA GLY A 62 -13.66 13.97 16.06
C GLY A 62 -14.52 15.17 15.61
N ALA A 63 -15.84 15.01 15.65
CA ALA A 63 -16.79 16.07 15.31
C ALA A 63 -16.70 17.30 16.25
N ASP A 64 -16.15 17.13 17.42
CA ASP A 64 -15.86 18.20 18.40
C ASP A 64 -14.56 18.97 18.08
N GLY A 65 -13.83 18.57 17.02
CA GLY A 65 -12.56 19.16 16.61
C GLY A 65 -11.34 18.67 17.40
N ASN A 66 -11.52 17.81 18.41
CA ASN A 66 -10.43 17.25 19.19
C ASN A 66 -9.79 16.07 18.48
N TRP A 67 -8.48 15.91 18.68
CA TRP A 67 -7.75 14.73 18.20
C TRP A 67 -8.25 13.49 18.92
N VAL A 68 -8.49 12.41 18.14
CA VAL A 68 -8.84 11.11 18.72
C VAL A 68 -7.71 10.60 19.62
N GLU A 69 -8.04 9.85 20.66
CA GLU A 69 -7.09 9.26 21.59
C GLU A 69 -7.25 7.74 21.61
N ARG A 70 -6.14 7.02 21.81
CA ARG A 70 -6.17 5.55 21.91
C ARG A 70 -6.80 5.10 23.24
N PRO A 71 -7.58 3.99 23.25
CA PRO A 71 -7.89 3.13 22.10
C PRO A 71 -8.88 3.80 21.14
N THR A 72 -8.60 3.69 19.84
CA THR A 72 -9.50 4.17 18.79
C THR A 72 -10.32 3.02 18.21
N PRO A 73 -11.53 3.26 17.70
CA PRO A 73 -12.31 2.21 17.04
C PRO A 73 -11.59 1.69 15.79
N LEU A 74 -11.75 0.40 15.52
CA LEU A 74 -11.30 -0.19 14.25
C LEU A 74 -12.20 0.28 13.09
N ILE A 75 -11.62 0.47 11.92
CA ILE A 75 -12.36 0.87 10.71
C ILE A 75 -13.52 -0.09 10.44
N LYS A 76 -13.30 -1.39 10.57
CA LYS A 76 -14.33 -2.43 10.38
C LYS A 76 -15.49 -2.40 11.42
N GLU A 77 -15.32 -1.70 12.52
CA GLU A 77 -16.34 -1.56 13.57
C GLU A 77 -17.24 -0.34 13.36
N LEU A 78 -16.89 0.54 12.43
CA LEU A 78 -17.62 1.76 12.12
C LEU A 78 -18.33 1.66 10.77
N SER A 79 -19.55 2.20 10.70
CA SER A 79 -20.24 2.44 9.43
C SER A 79 -19.63 3.61 8.67
N LEU A 80 -19.88 3.70 7.36
CA LEU A 80 -19.46 4.87 6.57
C LEU A 80 -19.96 6.19 7.18
N ALA A 81 -21.19 6.21 7.68
CA ALA A 81 -21.76 7.43 8.29
C ALA A 81 -20.97 7.86 9.53
N GLU A 82 -20.55 6.92 10.38
CA GLU A 82 -19.69 7.18 11.54
C GLU A 82 -18.29 7.62 11.11
N LEU A 83 -17.66 6.91 10.16
CA LEU A 83 -16.34 7.24 9.63
C LEU A 83 -16.30 8.66 9.02
N ARG A 84 -17.35 9.09 8.34
CA ARG A 84 -17.45 10.44 7.77
C ARG A 84 -17.65 11.55 8.80
N THR A 85 -17.80 11.24 10.07
CA THR A 85 -17.80 12.28 11.14
C THR A 85 -16.39 12.77 11.47
N TYR A 86 -15.36 11.98 11.18
CA TYR A 86 -13.97 12.34 11.46
C TYR A 86 -13.38 13.21 10.36
N ASP A 87 -12.60 14.20 10.79
CA ASP A 87 -11.78 15.04 9.92
C ASP A 87 -10.36 14.50 9.90
N ILE A 88 -9.88 14.14 8.71
CA ILE A 88 -8.54 13.59 8.47
C ILE A 88 -7.65 14.54 7.65
N GLY A 89 -8.07 15.78 7.50
CA GLY A 89 -7.43 16.78 6.62
C GLY A 89 -6.22 17.49 7.19
N ARG A 90 -5.65 17.03 8.32
CA ARG A 90 -4.52 17.70 8.96
C ARG A 90 -3.69 16.74 9.80
N LEU A 91 -2.37 16.91 9.80
CA LEU A 91 -1.47 16.25 10.74
C LEU A 91 -1.51 16.93 12.11
N LYS A 92 -1.50 16.13 13.19
CA LYS A 92 -1.44 16.62 14.57
C LYS A 92 -0.12 17.37 14.81
N PRO A 93 -0.16 18.68 15.14
CA PRO A 93 1.04 19.47 15.41
C PRO A 93 1.88 18.85 16.53
N GLY A 94 3.20 18.85 16.38
CA GLY A 94 4.13 18.31 17.37
C GLY A 94 4.16 16.79 17.48
N SER A 95 3.38 16.05 16.66
CA SER A 95 3.46 14.59 16.62
C SER A 95 4.71 14.14 15.84
N ARG A 96 5.27 12.98 16.23
CA ARG A 96 6.38 12.36 15.49
C ARG A 96 6.00 12.06 14.04
N TYR A 97 4.73 11.68 13.79
CA TYR A 97 4.23 11.40 12.46
C TYR A 97 4.15 12.68 11.63
N GLY A 98 3.60 13.78 12.18
CA GLY A 98 3.55 15.07 11.51
C GLY A 98 4.93 15.66 11.18
N ALA A 99 5.93 15.38 12.01
CA ALA A 99 7.30 15.83 11.75
C ALA A 99 7.95 15.18 10.51
N ARG A 100 7.40 14.07 9.99
CA ARG A 100 7.85 13.44 8.73
C ARG A 100 7.46 14.24 7.49
N TYR A 101 6.42 15.06 7.59
CA TYR A 101 5.80 15.75 6.46
C TYR A 101 5.71 17.27 6.71
N PRO A 102 6.86 17.97 6.85
CA PRO A 102 6.88 19.38 7.22
C PRO A 102 6.29 20.30 6.15
N GLU A 103 6.22 19.84 4.90
CA GLU A 103 5.69 20.61 3.76
C GLU A 103 4.21 20.31 3.47
N GLN A 104 3.59 19.39 4.22
CA GLN A 104 2.20 19.05 3.99
C GLN A 104 1.28 20.23 4.26
N THR A 105 0.49 20.60 3.24
CA THR A 105 -0.54 21.63 3.34
C THR A 105 -1.83 21.03 3.85
N PRO A 106 -2.35 21.45 5.03
CA PRO A 106 -3.60 20.92 5.57
C PRO A 106 -4.82 21.30 4.73
N ILE A 107 -5.83 20.45 4.76
CA ILE A 107 -7.14 20.62 4.10
C ILE A 107 -8.21 20.29 5.14
N ASP A 108 -8.46 21.22 6.07
CA ASP A 108 -9.43 21.00 7.16
C ASP A 108 -10.83 20.66 6.62
N GLY A 109 -11.47 19.70 7.25
CA GLY A 109 -12.78 19.20 6.87
C GLY A 109 -12.75 18.02 5.90
N ALA A 110 -11.58 17.58 5.42
CA ALA A 110 -11.48 16.40 4.57
C ALA A 110 -11.95 15.15 5.33
N ARG A 111 -12.72 14.31 4.64
CA ARG A 111 -13.38 13.12 5.21
C ARG A 111 -12.79 11.85 4.61
N ILE A 112 -12.96 10.73 5.32
CA ILE A 112 -12.63 9.40 4.80
C ILE A 112 -13.51 9.15 3.57
N PRO A 113 -12.90 9.01 2.37
CA PRO A 113 -13.65 8.75 1.14
C PRO A 113 -13.93 7.25 0.96
N THR A 114 -14.83 6.93 0.04
CA THR A 114 -15.01 5.55 -0.42
C THR A 114 -14.15 5.28 -1.66
N LEU A 115 -13.83 4.01 -1.90
CA LEU A 115 -13.15 3.61 -3.14
C LEU A 115 -13.98 3.98 -4.38
N GLU A 116 -15.32 3.92 -4.28
CA GLU A 116 -16.21 4.33 -5.36
C GLU A 116 -16.08 5.82 -5.68
N ASP A 117 -15.99 6.69 -4.65
CA ASP A 117 -15.76 8.13 -4.83
C ASP A 117 -14.47 8.37 -5.63
N ILE A 118 -13.39 7.65 -5.30
CA ILE A 118 -12.10 7.82 -5.97
C ILE A 118 -12.07 7.20 -7.36
N TYR A 119 -12.69 6.06 -7.59
CA TYR A 119 -12.85 5.52 -8.94
C TYR A 119 -13.59 6.50 -9.86
N ARG A 120 -14.66 7.13 -9.37
CA ARG A 120 -15.43 8.16 -10.11
C ARG A 120 -14.58 9.41 -10.37
N LEU A 121 -13.83 9.88 -9.36
CA LEU A 121 -12.91 11.02 -9.49
C LEU A 121 -11.86 10.74 -10.60
N VAL A 122 -11.16 9.61 -10.52
CA VAL A 122 -10.13 9.25 -11.51
C VAL A 122 -10.72 9.05 -12.91
N LYS A 123 -11.90 8.45 -13.01
CA LYS A 123 -12.58 8.24 -14.30
C LYS A 123 -12.95 9.54 -14.98
N THR A 124 -13.31 10.57 -14.21
CA THR A 124 -13.79 11.85 -14.75
C THR A 124 -12.69 12.89 -14.93
N ARG A 125 -11.65 12.87 -14.08
CA ARG A 125 -10.62 13.93 -14.01
C ARG A 125 -9.26 13.51 -14.57
N ALA A 126 -8.88 12.25 -14.40
CA ALA A 126 -7.57 11.79 -14.80
C ALA A 126 -7.52 11.35 -16.27
N LYS A 127 -6.31 11.37 -16.85
CA LYS A 127 -6.08 10.77 -18.17
C LYS A 127 -6.45 9.28 -18.16
N PRO A 128 -6.84 8.69 -19.32
CA PRO A 128 -7.27 7.30 -19.39
C PRO A 128 -6.22 6.28 -18.96
N ASP A 129 -4.93 6.61 -19.05
CA ASP A 129 -3.78 5.78 -18.74
C ASP A 129 -3.35 5.84 -17.26
N VAL A 130 -3.92 6.73 -16.45
CA VAL A 130 -3.65 6.81 -15.00
C VAL A 130 -4.15 5.54 -14.32
N ARG A 131 -3.26 4.84 -13.61
CA ARG A 131 -3.54 3.59 -12.88
C ARG A 131 -3.79 3.84 -11.40
N LEU A 132 -4.60 2.97 -10.79
CA LEU A 132 -4.79 2.94 -9.34
C LEU A 132 -4.16 1.67 -8.78
N TYR A 133 -3.22 1.86 -7.86
CA TYR A 133 -2.63 0.82 -7.04
C TYR A 133 -3.47 0.73 -5.76
N VAL A 134 -4.31 -0.28 -5.67
CA VAL A 134 -5.29 -0.46 -4.59
C VAL A 134 -4.75 -1.46 -3.59
N GLU A 135 -4.30 -0.98 -2.43
CA GLU A 135 -3.82 -1.86 -1.37
C GLU A 135 -5.00 -2.44 -0.59
N LEU A 136 -5.10 -3.77 -0.61
CA LEU A 136 -6.06 -4.51 0.20
C LEU A 136 -5.49 -4.63 1.63
N LYS A 137 -6.03 -3.83 2.56
CA LYS A 137 -5.53 -3.75 3.94
C LYS A 137 -6.14 -4.84 4.81
N THR A 138 -5.32 -5.81 5.19
CA THR A 138 -5.68 -6.84 6.15
C THR A 138 -4.55 -7.03 7.16
N ALA A 139 -4.92 -7.30 8.40
CA ALA A 139 -3.95 -7.54 9.46
C ALA A 139 -3.26 -8.89 9.28
N LEU A 140 -1.94 -8.91 9.32
CA LEU A 140 -1.12 -10.10 9.03
C LEU A 140 -1.01 -11.05 10.21
N ILE A 141 -0.92 -10.51 11.42
CA ILE A 141 -0.67 -11.26 12.67
C ILE A 141 -1.96 -11.44 13.48
N ASP A 142 -2.65 -10.35 13.78
CA ASP A 142 -3.91 -10.38 14.52
C ASP A 142 -5.08 -10.15 13.57
N LEU A 143 -5.62 -11.22 13.01
CA LEU A 143 -6.72 -11.18 12.04
C LEU A 143 -8.01 -10.56 12.60
N SER A 144 -8.09 -10.35 13.94
CA SER A 144 -9.23 -9.68 14.53
C SER A 144 -9.27 -8.17 14.27
N LEU A 145 -8.18 -7.56 13.80
CA LEU A 145 -8.08 -6.11 13.62
C LEU A 145 -8.67 -5.60 12.29
N SER A 146 -8.79 -6.46 11.28
CA SER A 146 -9.30 -6.07 9.95
C SER A 146 -10.42 -7.00 9.47
N ALA A 147 -10.99 -6.70 8.31
CA ALA A 147 -11.82 -7.66 7.56
C ALA A 147 -10.96 -8.83 7.07
N SER A 148 -11.59 -9.97 6.77
CA SER A 148 -10.92 -11.11 6.15
C SER A 148 -10.49 -10.79 4.70
N PRO A 149 -9.39 -11.39 4.21
CA PRO A 149 -8.83 -11.08 2.90
C PRO A 149 -9.78 -11.37 1.73
N GLU A 150 -10.51 -12.49 1.75
CA GLU A 150 -11.37 -12.90 0.64
C GLU A 150 -12.57 -11.96 0.45
N PRO A 151 -13.39 -11.62 1.48
CA PRO A 151 -14.49 -10.66 1.33
C PRO A 151 -14.03 -9.28 0.88
N LEU A 152 -12.85 -8.81 1.35
CA LEU A 152 -12.30 -7.54 0.91
C LEU A 152 -11.94 -7.59 -0.59
N ALA A 153 -11.26 -8.64 -1.03
CA ALA A 153 -10.89 -8.83 -2.42
C ALA A 153 -12.12 -8.93 -3.34
N GLU A 154 -13.15 -9.69 -2.92
CA GLU A 154 -14.42 -9.81 -3.67
C GLU A 154 -15.11 -8.46 -3.83
N ALA A 155 -15.20 -7.68 -2.75
CA ALA A 155 -15.83 -6.36 -2.79
C ALA A 155 -15.09 -5.39 -3.72
N VAL A 156 -13.74 -5.35 -3.66
CA VAL A 156 -12.93 -4.48 -4.52
C VAL A 156 -13.06 -4.89 -6.00
N VAL A 157 -12.96 -6.18 -6.31
CA VAL A 157 -13.12 -6.70 -7.68
C VAL A 157 -14.51 -6.38 -8.22
N ALA A 158 -15.56 -6.63 -7.43
CA ALA A 158 -16.94 -6.35 -7.83
C ALA A 158 -17.15 -4.85 -8.13
N LEU A 159 -16.64 -3.98 -7.25
CA LEU A 159 -16.74 -2.53 -7.45
C LEU A 159 -15.97 -2.08 -8.69
N ALA A 160 -14.69 -2.51 -8.85
CA ALA A 160 -13.87 -2.13 -10.00
C ALA A 160 -14.54 -2.47 -11.33
N ARG A 161 -15.18 -3.65 -11.41
CA ARG A 161 -15.97 -4.08 -12.60
C ARG A 161 -17.23 -3.25 -12.77
N SER A 162 -18.01 -3.03 -11.71
CA SER A 162 -19.29 -2.33 -11.78
C SER A 162 -19.14 -0.89 -12.28
N VAL A 163 -18.04 -0.22 -11.91
CA VAL A 163 -17.77 1.16 -12.33
C VAL A 163 -16.86 1.25 -13.58
N GLY A 164 -16.44 0.11 -14.16
CA GLY A 164 -15.60 0.05 -15.36
C GLY A 164 -14.18 0.57 -15.12
N MET A 165 -13.58 0.22 -13.99
CA MET A 165 -12.21 0.60 -13.60
C MET A 165 -11.24 -0.59 -13.50
N ALA A 166 -11.69 -1.81 -13.83
CA ALA A 166 -10.89 -3.04 -13.71
C ALA A 166 -9.55 -2.94 -14.46
N GLU A 167 -9.54 -2.44 -15.70
CA GLU A 167 -8.33 -2.31 -16.54
C GLU A 167 -7.33 -1.26 -16.02
N ARG A 168 -7.80 -0.35 -15.16
CA ARG A 168 -6.98 0.71 -14.55
C ARG A 168 -6.59 0.40 -13.11
N THR A 169 -7.02 -0.72 -12.55
CA THR A 169 -6.74 -1.15 -11.18
C THR A 169 -5.61 -2.16 -11.16
N VAL A 170 -4.63 -1.93 -10.30
CA VAL A 170 -3.59 -2.89 -9.90
C VAL A 170 -3.81 -3.20 -8.44
N LEU A 171 -4.04 -4.47 -8.09
CA LEU A 171 -4.23 -4.88 -6.71
C LEU A 171 -2.87 -5.14 -6.04
N ILE A 172 -2.67 -4.57 -4.87
CA ILE A 172 -1.47 -4.80 -4.06
C ILE A 172 -1.88 -5.18 -2.63
N SER A 173 -1.07 -5.94 -1.95
CA SER A 173 -1.28 -6.28 -0.53
C SER A 173 -0.05 -6.98 0.05
N PHE A 174 0.21 -6.75 1.33
CA PHE A 174 1.10 -7.60 2.12
C PHE A 174 0.48 -8.98 2.42
N ASP A 175 -0.84 -9.06 2.39
CA ASP A 175 -1.57 -10.31 2.53
C ASP A 175 -1.85 -10.93 1.16
N TRP A 176 -0.96 -11.83 0.74
CA TRP A 176 -1.06 -12.48 -0.57
C TRP A 176 -2.29 -13.38 -0.70
N ARG A 177 -2.96 -13.76 0.41
CA ARG A 177 -4.23 -14.50 0.37
C ARG A 177 -5.32 -13.70 -0.32
N ALA A 178 -5.39 -12.37 -0.06
CA ALA A 178 -6.33 -11.48 -0.73
C ALA A 178 -6.06 -11.43 -2.24
N LEU A 179 -4.80 -11.31 -2.64
CA LEU A 179 -4.40 -11.22 -4.05
C LEU A 179 -4.57 -12.56 -4.78
N ALA A 180 -4.24 -13.67 -4.15
CA ALA A 180 -4.47 -15.00 -4.72
C ALA A 180 -5.96 -15.28 -4.93
N HIS A 181 -6.81 -14.87 -3.98
CA HIS A 181 -8.26 -14.96 -4.13
C HIS A 181 -8.77 -14.04 -5.25
N ALA A 182 -8.32 -12.78 -5.28
CA ALA A 182 -8.67 -11.84 -6.35
C ALA A 182 -8.30 -12.39 -7.72
N LYS A 183 -7.10 -12.95 -7.89
CA LYS A 183 -6.63 -13.52 -9.16
C LYS A 183 -7.45 -14.73 -9.61
N LYS A 184 -7.96 -15.52 -8.66
CA LYS A 184 -8.85 -16.65 -8.94
C LYS A 184 -10.20 -16.20 -9.50
N ILE A 185 -10.79 -15.11 -8.99
CA ILE A 185 -12.12 -14.61 -9.41
C ILE A 185 -12.04 -13.57 -10.53
N ALA A 186 -10.90 -12.92 -10.71
CA ALA A 186 -10.65 -11.87 -11.70
C ALA A 186 -9.22 -11.96 -12.26
N PRO A 187 -8.90 -12.99 -13.07
CA PRO A 187 -7.54 -13.20 -13.59
C PRO A 187 -7.06 -12.08 -14.51
N ASP A 188 -7.96 -11.28 -15.02
CA ASP A 188 -7.74 -10.11 -15.89
C ASP A 188 -7.27 -8.86 -15.13
N ILE A 189 -7.52 -8.77 -13.82
CA ILE A 189 -7.03 -7.63 -13.01
C ILE A 189 -5.59 -7.91 -12.58
N PRO A 190 -4.63 -7.03 -12.94
CA PRO A 190 -3.24 -7.20 -12.53
C PRO A 190 -3.07 -7.04 -11.02
N ASN A 191 -2.08 -7.76 -10.48
CA ASN A 191 -1.70 -7.65 -9.08
C ASN A 191 -0.18 -7.65 -8.89
N ALA A 192 0.28 -7.16 -7.74
CA ALA A 192 1.67 -7.32 -7.33
C ALA A 192 1.74 -7.67 -5.84
N PHE A 193 2.49 -8.73 -5.52
CA PHE A 193 2.68 -9.15 -4.14
C PHE A 193 3.61 -8.18 -3.43
N THR A 194 3.08 -7.53 -2.38
CA THR A 194 3.86 -6.61 -1.55
C THR A 194 4.68 -7.41 -0.53
N THR A 195 5.96 -7.08 -0.39
CA THR A 195 6.80 -7.64 0.66
C THR A 195 7.06 -6.62 1.75
N LEU A 196 7.04 -7.08 3.00
CA LEU A 196 7.67 -6.33 4.09
C LEU A 196 9.16 -6.18 3.77
N PRO A 197 9.83 -5.12 4.27
CA PRO A 197 11.28 -4.97 4.15
C PRO A 197 12.00 -6.26 4.58
N PHE A 198 12.92 -6.74 3.76
CA PHE A 198 13.56 -8.05 4.02
C PHE A 198 14.27 -8.09 5.36
N HIS A 199 14.88 -6.98 5.80
CA HIS A 199 15.52 -6.90 7.10
C HIS A 199 14.56 -7.11 8.30
N LEU A 200 13.24 -6.93 8.10
CA LEU A 200 12.22 -7.19 9.14
C LEU A 200 11.76 -8.65 9.18
N ILE A 201 11.89 -9.38 8.07
CA ILE A 201 11.32 -10.73 7.93
C ILE A 201 12.35 -11.83 7.63
N ASP A 202 13.58 -11.48 7.29
CA ASP A 202 14.67 -12.46 7.17
C ASP A 202 15.13 -12.90 8.57
N PRO A 203 14.96 -14.18 8.91
CA PRO A 203 15.40 -14.68 10.23
C PRO A 203 16.93 -14.64 10.42
N GLN A 204 17.70 -14.49 9.34
CA GLN A 204 19.16 -14.44 9.35
C GLN A 204 19.71 -13.01 9.23
N ASP A 205 18.84 -12.00 9.13
CA ASP A 205 19.29 -10.61 9.08
C ASP A 205 20.01 -10.23 10.40
N PRO A 206 21.16 -9.54 10.34
CA PRO A 206 21.89 -9.11 11.54
C PRO A 206 21.06 -8.26 12.51
N SER A 207 20.05 -7.52 12.03
CA SER A 207 19.17 -6.72 12.90
C SER A 207 18.31 -7.59 13.83
N ALA A 208 18.11 -8.87 13.54
CA ALA A 208 17.36 -9.81 14.39
C ALA A 208 17.92 -9.90 15.81
N ALA A 209 19.21 -9.66 15.98
CA ALA A 209 19.85 -9.65 17.29
C ALA A 209 19.35 -8.51 18.22
N ASN A 210 18.70 -7.48 17.63
CA ASN A 210 18.16 -6.33 18.35
C ASN A 210 16.63 -6.40 18.53
N ASP A 211 15.99 -7.48 18.10
CA ASP A 211 14.55 -7.63 18.23
C ASP A 211 14.13 -7.63 19.70
N VAL A 212 13.16 -6.76 20.02
CA VAL A 212 12.55 -6.75 21.36
C VAL A 212 11.50 -7.86 21.40
N PRO A 213 11.61 -8.82 22.33
CA PRO A 213 10.65 -9.92 22.42
C PRO A 213 9.20 -9.42 22.53
N GLY A 214 8.32 -9.91 21.66
CA GLY A 214 6.91 -9.53 21.60
C GLY A 214 6.62 -8.22 20.85
N SER A 215 7.62 -7.51 20.35
CA SER A 215 7.43 -6.39 19.42
C SER A 215 6.82 -6.89 18.10
N GLU A 216 6.29 -5.97 17.31
CA GLU A 216 5.74 -6.30 15.98
C GLU A 216 6.81 -6.92 15.08
N ASP A 217 8.01 -6.31 15.00
CA ASP A 217 9.13 -6.83 14.20
C ASP A 217 9.51 -8.25 14.61
N SER A 218 9.64 -8.51 15.92
CA SER A 218 9.93 -9.84 16.44
C SER A 218 8.84 -10.87 16.06
N ARG A 219 7.56 -10.48 16.08
CA ARG A 219 6.44 -11.35 15.70
C ARG A 219 6.41 -11.62 14.20
N LEU A 220 6.65 -10.59 13.37
CA LEU A 220 6.73 -10.73 11.92
C LEU A 220 7.87 -11.64 11.49
N ARG A 221 9.06 -11.44 12.04
CA ARG A 221 10.24 -12.26 11.77
C ARG A 221 10.04 -13.72 12.19
N LYS A 222 9.47 -13.93 13.39
CA LYS A 222 9.12 -15.27 13.86
C LYS A 222 8.12 -15.96 12.92
N ALA A 223 7.06 -15.26 12.55
CA ALA A 223 6.06 -15.79 11.62
C ALA A 223 6.67 -16.14 10.26
N SER A 224 7.57 -15.29 9.73
CA SER A 224 8.32 -15.56 8.49
C SER A 224 9.18 -16.84 8.61
N ALA A 225 9.86 -17.03 9.74
CA ALA A 225 10.67 -18.22 10.00
C ALA A 225 9.85 -19.52 10.10
N GLU A 226 8.60 -19.41 10.55
CA GLU A 226 7.68 -20.54 10.74
C GLU A 226 6.76 -20.81 9.52
N GLY A 227 6.78 -19.96 8.51
CA GLY A 227 5.88 -19.97 7.35
C GLY A 227 4.73 -19.01 7.55
N ALA A 228 4.94 -17.80 7.11
CA ALA A 228 3.99 -16.70 7.28
C ALA A 228 2.59 -17.08 6.73
N PRO A 229 1.52 -16.98 7.53
CA PRO A 229 0.19 -17.41 7.09
C PRO A 229 -0.37 -16.55 5.96
N TRP A 230 0.17 -15.34 5.77
CA TRP A 230 -0.29 -14.37 4.75
C TRP A 230 0.31 -14.60 3.35
N VAL A 231 1.28 -15.50 3.17
CA VAL A 231 1.95 -15.72 1.87
C VAL A 231 1.18 -16.67 0.93
N ALA A 232 -0.05 -17.03 1.23
CA ALA A 232 -0.92 -17.86 0.38
C ALA A 232 -0.30 -19.19 -0.08
N GLY A 233 0.53 -19.80 0.75
CA GLY A 233 1.26 -21.03 0.42
C GLY A 233 2.55 -20.81 -0.40
N CYS A 234 2.90 -19.59 -0.77
CA CYS A 234 4.14 -19.25 -1.47
C CYS A 234 5.27 -19.04 -0.46
N ASP A 235 5.72 -20.10 0.18
CA ASP A 235 6.71 -20.02 1.25
C ASP A 235 8.14 -19.93 0.70
N TRP A 236 8.89 -18.91 1.10
CA TRP A 236 10.27 -18.73 0.68
C TRP A 236 11.20 -19.91 1.07
N ARG A 237 10.84 -20.67 2.11
CA ARG A 237 11.57 -21.83 2.59
C ARG A 237 11.53 -23.00 1.61
N ASP A 238 10.52 -23.08 0.75
CA ASP A 238 10.36 -24.12 -0.27
C ASP A 238 11.24 -23.85 -1.51
N HIS A 239 11.90 -22.70 -1.57
CA HIS A 239 12.67 -22.27 -2.73
C HIS A 239 14.18 -22.27 -2.46
N LYS A 240 14.95 -22.66 -3.50
CA LYS A 240 16.41 -22.56 -3.48
C LYS A 240 16.86 -21.17 -3.90
N GLY A 241 17.93 -20.66 -3.26
CA GLY A 241 18.55 -19.38 -3.58
C GLY A 241 19.79 -19.16 -2.70
N ALA A 242 20.69 -18.29 -3.14
CA ALA A 242 21.91 -17.98 -2.41
C ALA A 242 21.64 -17.17 -1.13
N ASN A 243 20.53 -16.43 -1.12
CA ASN A 243 20.15 -15.56 -0.01
C ASN A 243 18.62 -15.51 0.13
N PHE A 244 18.14 -14.77 1.14
CA PHE A 244 16.71 -14.60 1.42
C PHE A 244 15.97 -13.95 0.25
N ALA A 245 16.54 -12.89 -0.34
CA ALA A 245 15.93 -12.14 -1.44
C ALA A 245 15.65 -13.05 -2.67
N GLU A 246 16.61 -13.88 -3.06
CA GLU A 246 16.40 -14.82 -4.17
C GLU A 246 15.28 -15.82 -3.87
N ARG A 247 15.24 -16.36 -2.66
CA ARG A 247 14.19 -17.31 -2.25
C ARG A 247 12.81 -16.64 -2.21
N MET A 248 12.75 -15.41 -1.69
CA MET A 248 11.51 -14.64 -1.64
C MET A 248 10.98 -14.32 -3.03
N LEU A 249 11.81 -13.86 -3.97
CA LEU A 249 11.39 -13.59 -5.35
C LEU A 249 10.88 -14.85 -6.06
N ARG A 250 11.49 -16.01 -5.81
CA ARG A 250 11.00 -17.29 -6.34
C ARG A 250 9.67 -17.70 -5.70
N ALA A 251 9.47 -17.40 -4.42
CA ALA A 251 8.19 -17.61 -3.74
C ALA A 251 7.08 -16.75 -4.37
N ILE A 252 7.34 -15.45 -4.60
CA ILE A 252 6.41 -14.56 -5.31
C ILE A 252 6.06 -15.13 -6.68
N ALA A 253 7.06 -15.51 -7.47
CA ALA A 253 6.86 -16.04 -8.83
C ALA A 253 6.18 -17.41 -8.86
N SER A 254 6.16 -18.16 -7.76
CA SER A 254 5.43 -19.43 -7.66
C SER A 254 3.93 -19.24 -7.43
N GLY A 255 3.54 -18.04 -6.98
CA GLY A 255 2.16 -17.64 -6.76
C GLY A 255 1.54 -16.97 -7.98
N PRO A 256 0.24 -16.65 -7.90
CA PRO A 256 -0.48 -15.99 -8.98
C PRO A 256 -0.24 -14.47 -8.97
N SER A 257 1.04 -14.05 -9.02
CA SER A 257 1.44 -12.65 -9.02
C SER A 257 1.98 -12.21 -10.39
N ASP A 258 1.58 -11.03 -10.83
CA ASP A 258 2.13 -10.38 -12.03
C ASP A 258 3.37 -9.53 -11.70
N GLY A 259 3.58 -9.16 -10.41
CA GLY A 259 4.70 -8.31 -10.02
C GLY A 259 5.10 -8.41 -8.55
N TRP A 260 6.22 -7.78 -8.25
CA TRP A 260 6.75 -7.58 -6.92
C TRP A 260 6.64 -6.10 -6.54
N PHE A 261 5.91 -5.81 -5.46
CA PHE A 261 5.76 -4.47 -4.90
C PHE A 261 6.70 -4.34 -3.69
N ALA A 262 7.87 -3.79 -3.93
CA ALA A 262 9.05 -3.88 -3.08
C ALA A 262 9.23 -2.67 -2.17
N TRP A 263 9.72 -2.88 -0.95
CA TRP A 263 10.42 -1.80 -0.26
C TRP A 263 11.69 -1.41 -1.05
N HIS A 264 11.89 -0.12 -1.30
CA HIS A 264 12.95 0.36 -2.19
C HIS A 264 14.37 -0.07 -1.77
N GLY A 265 14.61 -0.25 -0.46
CA GLY A 265 15.88 -0.72 0.06
C GLY A 265 16.25 -2.16 -0.32
N ASP A 266 15.26 -2.98 -0.72
CA ASP A 266 15.47 -4.36 -1.19
C ASP A 266 15.70 -4.43 -2.71
N VAL A 267 15.53 -3.29 -3.41
CA VAL A 267 15.66 -3.22 -4.88
C VAL A 267 17.10 -2.94 -5.28
N THR A 268 17.77 -3.97 -5.79
CA THR A 268 19.14 -3.95 -6.31
C THR A 268 19.16 -4.39 -7.77
N ALA A 269 20.32 -4.26 -8.44
CA ALA A 269 20.48 -4.74 -9.82
C ALA A 269 20.20 -6.25 -9.91
N GLU A 270 20.64 -7.02 -8.90
CA GLU A 270 20.48 -8.46 -8.83
C GLU A 270 19.01 -8.85 -8.64
N THR A 271 18.29 -8.18 -7.70
CA THR A 271 16.88 -8.48 -7.45
C THR A 271 15.99 -8.08 -8.62
N VAL A 272 16.27 -6.95 -9.30
CA VAL A 272 15.54 -6.55 -10.52
C VAL A 272 15.79 -7.55 -11.66
N ALA A 273 17.06 -7.94 -11.89
CA ALA A 273 17.38 -8.91 -12.93
C ALA A 273 16.70 -10.27 -12.70
N LEU A 274 16.69 -10.74 -11.44
CA LEU A 274 16.02 -11.98 -11.08
C LEU A 274 14.51 -11.86 -11.25
N ALA A 275 13.86 -10.83 -10.71
CA ALA A 275 12.42 -10.59 -10.84
C ALA A 275 11.98 -10.62 -12.31
N ARG A 276 12.69 -9.90 -13.18
CA ARG A 276 12.43 -9.90 -14.62
C ARG A 276 12.63 -11.27 -15.26
N SER A 277 13.66 -12.04 -14.87
CA SER A 277 13.87 -13.40 -15.37
C SER A 277 12.74 -14.36 -14.95
N LEU A 278 12.04 -14.03 -13.87
CA LEU A 278 10.89 -14.77 -13.36
C LEU A 278 9.55 -14.23 -13.92
N GLY A 279 9.58 -13.21 -14.77
CA GLY A 279 8.39 -12.62 -15.40
C GLY A 279 7.63 -11.62 -14.50
N LEU A 280 8.25 -11.12 -13.44
CA LEU A 280 7.64 -10.16 -12.50
C LEU A 280 7.93 -8.71 -12.92
N GLU A 281 6.89 -7.85 -12.92
CA GLU A 281 7.06 -6.40 -12.86
C GLU A 281 7.61 -6.00 -11.49
N VAL A 282 8.38 -4.90 -11.43
CA VAL A 282 8.98 -4.39 -10.18
C VAL A 282 8.52 -2.97 -9.93
N SER A 283 7.71 -2.80 -8.90
CA SER A 283 7.31 -1.49 -8.38
C SER A 283 7.87 -1.30 -6.98
N CYS A 284 8.23 -0.08 -6.59
CA CYS A 284 8.89 0.14 -5.29
C CYS A 284 8.32 1.33 -4.51
N TRP A 285 8.27 1.18 -3.18
CA TRP A 285 7.69 2.11 -2.19
C TRP A 285 8.63 2.28 -0.98
N THR A 286 8.52 3.30 -0.15
CA THR A 286 8.09 4.64 -0.49
C THR A 286 9.35 5.45 -0.73
N VAL A 287 9.46 6.11 -1.87
CA VAL A 287 10.71 6.72 -2.34
C VAL A 287 10.54 8.23 -2.39
N ASP A 288 11.16 8.95 -1.46
CA ASP A 288 10.96 10.40 -1.30
C ASP A 288 12.22 11.23 -1.60
N GLU A 289 13.36 10.55 -1.84
CA GLU A 289 14.63 11.20 -2.12
C GLU A 289 14.96 11.13 -3.61
N THR A 290 15.28 12.27 -4.22
CA THR A 290 15.54 12.39 -5.66
C THR A 290 16.67 11.49 -6.16
N ASP A 291 17.75 11.33 -5.38
CA ASP A 291 18.87 10.47 -5.78
C ASP A 291 18.48 9.00 -5.78
N GLU A 292 17.63 8.59 -4.83
CA GLU A 292 17.08 7.24 -4.78
C GLU A 292 16.10 6.99 -5.94
N MET A 293 15.27 7.97 -6.29
CA MET A 293 14.41 7.89 -7.48
C MET A 293 15.25 7.68 -8.76
N ARG A 294 16.36 8.41 -8.93
CA ARG A 294 17.27 8.24 -10.07
C ARG A 294 17.93 6.86 -10.08
N ARG A 295 18.38 6.39 -8.92
CA ARG A 295 18.99 5.06 -8.78
C ARG A 295 18.01 3.98 -9.24
N LEU A 296 16.78 3.99 -8.74
CA LEU A 296 15.75 3.01 -9.07
C LEU A 296 15.32 3.08 -10.53
N ALA A 297 15.17 4.29 -11.08
CA ALA A 297 14.89 4.48 -12.51
C ALA A 297 16.01 3.90 -13.39
N ALA A 298 17.29 4.08 -13.00
CA ALA A 298 18.44 3.50 -13.70
C ALA A 298 18.48 1.96 -13.63
N LEU A 299 17.93 1.35 -12.56
CA LEU A 299 17.74 -0.11 -12.45
C LEU A 299 16.61 -0.62 -13.33
N GLY A 300 15.74 0.27 -13.84
CA GLY A 300 14.66 -0.08 -14.74
C GLY A 300 13.43 -0.65 -14.03
N VAL A 301 13.09 -0.18 -12.84
CA VAL A 301 11.81 -0.51 -12.18
C VAL A 301 10.62 0.01 -13.00
N ASP A 302 9.45 -0.59 -12.85
CA ASP A 302 8.26 -0.26 -13.64
C ASP A 302 7.47 0.91 -13.04
N ALA A 303 7.45 1.04 -11.70
CA ALA A 303 6.81 2.15 -11.01
C ALA A 303 7.57 2.56 -9.75
N ILE A 304 7.51 3.86 -9.43
CA ILE A 304 8.03 4.45 -8.19
C ILE A 304 6.86 5.10 -7.45
N ILE A 305 6.62 4.63 -6.24
CA ILE A 305 5.57 5.09 -5.34
C ILE A 305 6.19 6.06 -4.34
N THR A 306 5.65 7.30 -4.28
CA THR A 306 6.26 8.39 -3.52
C THR A 306 5.24 9.27 -2.79
N ASP A 307 5.60 9.76 -1.60
CA ASP A 307 4.90 10.83 -0.90
C ASP A 307 5.15 12.21 -1.54
N ARG A 308 6.16 12.31 -2.45
CA ARG A 308 6.65 13.54 -3.07
C ARG A 308 6.52 13.48 -4.60
N PRO A 309 5.30 13.44 -5.15
CA PRO A 309 5.10 13.36 -6.61
C PRO A 309 5.65 14.58 -7.38
N ASP A 310 5.88 15.70 -6.68
CA ASP A 310 6.55 16.89 -7.23
C ASP A 310 8.02 16.66 -7.59
N LEU A 311 8.74 15.83 -6.83
CA LEU A 311 10.15 15.54 -7.03
C LEU A 311 10.42 14.58 -8.19
N LEU A 312 9.50 13.69 -8.51
CA LEU A 312 9.65 12.72 -9.60
C LEU A 312 9.79 13.36 -10.99
N LYS A 313 9.30 14.57 -11.18
CA LYS A 313 9.47 15.31 -12.45
C LYS A 313 10.88 15.85 -12.63
N ALA A 314 11.62 16.02 -11.52
CA ALA A 314 12.97 16.52 -11.50
C ALA A 314 14.05 15.41 -11.48
N ALA A 315 13.63 14.17 -11.23
CA ALA A 315 14.50 13.00 -11.21
C ALA A 315 14.61 12.34 -12.58
#